data_bbd71b3a8629e70311a57c865ff3c7d0
#
_entry.id   bbd71b3a8629e70311a57c865ff3c7d0
#
_cell.length_a   1.000
_cell.length_b   1.000
_cell.length_c   1.000
_cell.angle_alpha   90.00
_cell.angle_beta   90.00
_cell.angle_gamma   90.00
#
_symmetry.space_group_name_H-M   'P 1'
#
loop_
_entity.id
_entity.type
_entity.pdbx_description
1 polymer ?
#
loop_
_entity_poly.entity_id
_entity_poly.type
_entity_poly.pdbx_seq_one_letter_code
_entity_poly.pdbx_strand_id
1 'polypeptide(L)'
;VKAAEWDGAKTAVIVCDMWDHHWCKSAEARVGELAGPMDAMLKAARAKGVFVIHAPSTCTDFYKDTPQRKRAKAAPFAATPAPLVT
;
A
#
# COMPACT_ATOMS: atom_id res chain seq x y z
N VAL A 1 14.46 -24.11 -3.11
CA VAL A 1 14.20 -22.71 -2.70
C VAL A 1 15.53 -21.99 -2.53
N LYS A 2 15.72 -20.89 -3.22
CA LYS A 2 16.88 -20.04 -3.04
C LYS A 2 16.58 -18.93 -2.05
N ALA A 3 17.49 -18.70 -1.10
CA ALA A 3 17.42 -17.52 -0.26
C ALA A 3 17.71 -16.27 -1.09
N ALA A 4 17.00 -15.17 -0.82
CA ALA A 4 17.25 -13.87 -1.42
C ALA A 4 17.37 -12.83 -0.33
N GLU A 5 18.26 -11.88 -0.52
CA GLU A 5 18.41 -10.72 0.35
C GLU A 5 17.97 -9.47 -0.38
N TRP A 6 17.09 -8.68 0.25
CA TRP A 6 16.63 -7.41 -0.30
C TRP A 6 17.14 -6.27 0.57
N ASP A 7 17.65 -5.24 -0.08
CA ASP A 7 18.00 -4.00 0.60
C ASP A 7 16.71 -3.23 0.91
N GLY A 8 16.41 -3.05 2.19
CA GLY A 8 15.21 -2.33 2.62
C GLY A 8 15.14 -0.91 2.06
N ALA A 9 16.26 -0.22 1.93
CA ALA A 9 16.32 1.13 1.37
C ALA A 9 15.98 1.19 -0.13
N LYS A 10 16.02 0.04 -0.82
CA LYS A 10 15.69 -0.10 -2.25
C LYS A 10 14.42 -0.91 -2.49
N THR A 11 13.64 -1.14 -1.44
CA THR A 11 12.43 -1.96 -1.47
C THR A 11 11.22 -1.11 -1.10
N ALA A 12 10.11 -1.35 -1.78
CA ALA A 12 8.81 -0.79 -1.43
C ALA A 12 7.79 -1.92 -1.23
N VAL A 13 6.86 -1.70 -0.32
CA VAL A 13 5.68 -2.56 -0.13
C VAL A 13 4.45 -1.77 -0.52
N ILE A 14 3.68 -2.29 -1.45
CA ILE A 14 2.38 -1.74 -1.84
C ILE A 14 1.29 -2.55 -1.14
N VAL A 15 0.52 -1.88 -0.29
CA VAL A 15 -0.59 -2.48 0.44
C VAL A 15 -1.87 -2.21 -0.34
N CYS A 16 -2.38 -3.23 -1.02
CA CYS A 16 -3.56 -3.11 -1.87
C CYS A 16 -4.83 -3.39 -1.06
N ASP A 17 -5.84 -2.53 -1.22
CA ASP A 17 -7.23 -2.79 -0.84
C ASP A 17 -7.48 -3.16 0.63
N MET A 18 -6.77 -2.53 1.54
CA MET A 18 -7.09 -2.59 2.97
C MET A 18 -8.13 -1.52 3.31
N TRP A 19 -9.39 -1.77 2.93
CA TRP A 19 -10.51 -0.84 3.16
C TRP A 19 -11.11 -1.00 4.56
N ASP A 20 -11.83 0.02 5.00
CA ASP A 20 -12.69 -0.03 6.19
C ASP A 20 -14.05 -0.70 5.89
N HIS A 21 -14.56 -0.52 4.67
CA HIS A 21 -15.82 -1.08 4.19
C HIS A 21 -15.71 -1.65 2.79
N HIS A 22 -16.49 -2.72 2.54
CA HIS A 22 -16.64 -3.32 1.24
C HIS A 22 -18.05 -3.90 1.09
N TRP A 23 -18.61 -3.93 -0.13
CA TRP A 23 -19.92 -4.52 -0.38
C TRP A 23 -19.94 -6.04 -0.11
N CYS A 24 -18.82 -6.72 -0.34
CA CYS A 24 -18.67 -8.12 0.00
C CYS A 24 -18.28 -8.25 1.48
N LYS A 25 -19.23 -8.65 2.33
CA LYS A 25 -19.02 -8.67 3.79
C LYS A 25 -18.00 -9.70 4.25
N SER A 26 -17.85 -10.81 3.54
CA SER A 26 -16.79 -11.78 3.84
C SER A 26 -15.38 -11.23 3.53
N ALA A 27 -15.24 -10.47 2.46
CA ALA A 27 -13.99 -9.78 2.14
C ALA A 27 -13.65 -8.70 3.19
N GLU A 28 -14.65 -7.90 3.59
CA GLU A 28 -14.49 -6.90 4.65
C GLU A 28 -14.02 -7.52 5.97
N ALA A 29 -14.65 -8.62 6.38
CA ALA A 29 -14.27 -9.35 7.60
C ALA A 29 -12.83 -9.89 7.51
N ARG A 30 -12.44 -10.39 6.33
CA ARG A 30 -11.09 -10.91 6.08
C ARG A 30 -10.03 -9.82 6.18
N VAL A 31 -10.31 -8.65 5.63
CA VAL A 31 -9.43 -7.47 5.77
C VAL A 31 -9.25 -7.11 7.24
N GLY A 32 -10.33 -7.13 8.03
CA GLY A 32 -10.27 -6.89 9.47
C GLY A 32 -9.36 -7.88 10.20
N GLU A 33 -9.43 -9.16 9.84
CA GLU A 33 -8.55 -10.20 10.42
C GLU A 33 -7.07 -9.98 10.06
N LEU A 34 -6.80 -9.49 8.85
CA LEU A 34 -5.43 -9.26 8.36
C LEU A 34 -4.80 -7.99 8.93
N ALA A 35 -5.58 -7.04 9.43
CA ALA A 35 -5.10 -5.73 9.82
C ALA A 35 -4.00 -5.79 10.90
N GLY A 36 -4.19 -6.61 11.95
CA GLY A 36 -3.20 -6.75 13.02
C GLY A 36 -1.86 -7.30 12.54
N PRO A 37 -1.83 -8.50 11.93
CA PRO A 37 -0.59 -9.07 11.39
C PRO A 37 0.08 -8.17 10.34
N MET A 38 -0.70 -7.50 9.50
CA MET A 38 -0.17 -6.58 8.50
C MET A 38 0.48 -5.34 9.15
N ASP A 39 -0.15 -4.76 10.16
CA ASP A 39 0.43 -3.64 10.92
C ASP A 39 1.79 -4.02 11.51
N ALA A 40 1.90 -5.19 12.12
CA ALA A 40 3.17 -5.69 12.67
C ALA A 40 4.24 -5.86 11.57
N MET A 41 3.87 -6.42 10.43
CA MET A 41 4.77 -6.59 9.29
C MET A 41 5.23 -5.23 8.74
N LEU A 42 4.33 -4.27 8.57
CA LEU A 42 4.66 -2.94 8.06
C LEU A 42 5.56 -2.15 9.02
N LYS A 43 5.35 -2.28 10.32
CA LYS A 43 6.25 -1.68 11.33
C LYS A 43 7.66 -2.25 11.22
N ALA A 44 7.79 -3.57 11.08
CA ALA A 44 9.08 -4.22 10.88
C ALA A 44 9.75 -3.79 9.57
N ALA A 45 8.98 -3.68 8.49
CA ALA A 45 9.48 -3.21 7.19
C ALA A 45 9.99 -1.77 7.26
N ARG A 46 9.23 -0.86 7.88
CA ARG A 46 9.65 0.54 8.07
C ARG A 46 10.93 0.65 8.89
N ALA A 47 11.10 -0.19 9.91
CA ALA A 47 12.31 -0.22 10.73
C ALA A 47 13.56 -0.59 9.91
N LYS A 48 13.38 -1.26 8.77
CA LYS A 48 14.44 -1.63 7.83
C LYS A 48 14.58 -0.64 6.66
N GLY A 49 13.87 0.48 6.69
CA GLY A 49 13.94 1.51 5.65
C GLY A 49 13.08 1.24 4.42
N VAL A 50 12.19 0.24 4.47
CA VAL A 50 11.26 -0.06 3.37
C VAL A 50 10.24 1.05 3.22
N PHE A 51 10.00 1.47 1.98
CA PHE A 51 8.98 2.45 1.65
C PHE A 51 7.61 1.77 1.58
N VAL A 52 6.66 2.25 2.37
CA VAL A 52 5.31 1.67 2.42
C VAL A 52 4.33 2.57 1.68
N ILE A 53 3.58 1.99 0.75
CA ILE A 53 2.58 2.68 -0.06
C ILE A 53 1.23 2.02 0.19
N HIS A 54 0.26 2.78 0.69
CA HIS A 54 -1.12 2.30 0.80
C HIS A 54 -1.89 2.64 -0.47
N ALA A 55 -2.52 1.63 -1.08
CA ALA A 55 -3.23 1.73 -2.35
C ALA A 55 -4.64 1.13 -2.26
N PRO A 56 -5.53 1.69 -1.42
CA PRO A 56 -6.92 1.25 -1.37
C PRO A 56 -7.67 1.76 -2.61
N SER A 57 -8.59 0.97 -3.14
CA SER A 57 -9.47 1.37 -4.26
C SER A 57 -10.57 2.34 -3.83
N THR A 58 -10.85 2.44 -2.52
CA THR A 58 -11.82 3.35 -1.93
C THR A 58 -11.22 4.01 -0.68
N CYS A 59 -12.01 4.78 0.05
CA CYS A 59 -11.65 5.45 1.32
C CYS A 59 -10.49 6.46 1.24
N THR A 60 -10.04 6.86 0.06
CA THR A 60 -8.94 7.82 -0.07
C THR A 60 -9.27 9.21 0.47
N ASP A 61 -10.56 9.58 0.47
CA ASP A 61 -10.99 10.89 0.97
C ASP A 61 -10.74 11.07 2.48
N PHE A 62 -10.75 9.98 3.24
CA PHE A 62 -10.38 10.01 4.64
C PHE A 62 -8.97 10.58 4.85
N TYR A 63 -8.08 10.35 3.90
CA TYR A 63 -6.66 10.74 3.97
C TYR A 63 -6.33 12.04 3.25
N LYS A 64 -7.33 12.75 2.69
CA LYS A 64 -7.15 13.91 1.78
C LYS A 64 -6.22 15.00 2.33
N ASP A 65 -6.24 15.23 3.64
CA ASP A 65 -5.46 16.27 4.29
C ASP A 65 -4.13 15.77 4.88
N THR A 66 -3.81 14.49 4.69
CA THR A 66 -2.54 13.93 5.18
C THR A 66 -1.37 14.30 4.28
N PRO A 67 -0.16 14.47 4.83
CA PRO A 67 1.04 14.73 4.02
C PRO A 67 1.29 13.66 2.97
N GLN A 68 1.01 12.40 3.29
CA GLN A 68 1.19 11.25 2.40
C GLN A 68 0.28 11.36 1.17
N ARG A 69 -0.99 11.72 1.35
CA ARG A 69 -1.93 11.89 0.24
C ARG A 69 -1.58 13.10 -0.62
N LYS A 70 -1.19 14.20 0.01
CA LYS A 70 -0.72 15.40 -0.71
C LYS A 70 0.51 15.09 -1.55
N ARG A 71 1.46 14.35 -1.00
CA ARG A 71 2.65 13.89 -1.72
C ARG A 71 2.29 13.04 -2.94
N ALA A 72 1.38 12.10 -2.78
CA ALA A 72 0.92 11.24 -3.88
C ALA A 72 0.27 12.05 -5.02
N LYS A 73 -0.57 13.03 -4.67
CA LYS A 73 -1.22 13.91 -5.65
C LYS A 73 -0.24 14.84 -6.37
N ALA A 74 0.80 15.28 -5.68
CA ALA A 74 1.83 16.18 -6.22
C ALA A 74 2.89 15.45 -7.04
N ALA A 75 2.93 14.12 -7.03
CA ALA A 75 3.90 13.35 -7.79
C ALA A 75 3.77 13.64 -9.29
N PRO A 76 4.89 13.85 -10.00
CA PRO A 76 4.84 14.10 -11.44
C PRO A 76 4.36 12.86 -12.18
N PHE A 77 3.72 13.09 -13.33
CA PHE A 77 3.34 12.00 -14.22
C PHE A 77 4.57 11.29 -14.76
N ALA A 78 4.56 9.97 -14.71
CA ALA A 78 5.60 9.13 -15.31
C ALA A 78 5.03 8.39 -16.51
N ALA A 79 5.66 8.55 -17.68
CA ALA A 79 5.27 7.81 -18.86
C ALA A 79 5.54 6.31 -18.66
N THR A 80 4.61 5.48 -19.09
CA THR A 80 4.80 4.03 -19.11
C THR A 80 5.72 3.63 -20.27
N PRO A 81 6.52 2.55 -20.14
CA PRO A 81 7.36 2.06 -21.24
C PRO A 81 6.56 1.64 -22.48
N ALA A 82 5.32 1.23 -22.27
CA ALA A 82 4.38 0.90 -23.33
C ALA A 82 3.03 1.53 -23.01
N PRO A 83 2.23 1.93 -24.03
CA PRO A 83 0.89 2.45 -23.80
C PRO A 83 0.02 1.44 -23.06
N LEU A 84 -0.73 1.92 -22.07
CA LEU A 84 -1.76 1.11 -21.42
C LEU A 84 -2.99 1.08 -22.32
N VAL A 85 -3.42 -0.11 -22.69
CA VAL A 85 -4.64 -0.32 -23.46
C VAL A 85 -5.73 -0.77 -22.50
N THR A 86 -6.77 0.02 -22.39
CA THR A 86 -7.93 -0.25 -21.53
C THR A 86 -9.17 -0.64 -22.32
#